data_08a77ed3c6b12e8f705a499e9730fcc2
#
_entry.id   08a77ed3c6b12e8f705a499e9730fcc2
#
_cell.length_a   1.000
_cell.length_b   1.000
_cell.length_c   1.000
_cell.angle_alpha   90.00
_cell.angle_beta   90.00
_cell.angle_gamma   90.00
#
_symmetry.space_group_name_H-M   'P 1'
#
loop_
_entity.id
_entity.type
_entity.pdbx_description
1 polymer ?
#
loop_
_entity_poly.entity_id
_entity_poly.type
_entity_poly.pdbx_seq_one_letter_code
_entity_poly.pdbx_strand_id
1 'polypeptide(L)'
;MAKSPNQKLKLLYLYQILLQRTDEEHPITVPQLIGELDLRGIRAERKSVYDDLEALRLFGLDVQSRKGRSPGWFVGRREFELPELKLLVDVVQSSRFITRKKSDALIRKLEGLASSHQARQLQRQVYVSGRVKAMNESIYYNVDKLHAALSARKSITFRYFDYDMRRNKVFRREGRRYAVSPYGLIWNSVNYYMVA
;
A
#
# COMPACT_ATOMS: atom_id res chain seq x y z
N MET A 1 0.23 -31.32 -29.00
CA MET A 1 1.27 -30.31 -28.73
C MET A 1 1.47 -30.22 -27.23
N ALA A 2 2.68 -30.41 -26.75
CA ALA A 2 3.01 -30.24 -25.32
C ALA A 2 2.76 -28.77 -24.94
N LYS A 3 1.89 -28.54 -23.96
CA LYS A 3 1.67 -27.20 -23.40
C LYS A 3 3.00 -26.74 -22.81
N SER A 4 3.50 -25.56 -23.21
CA SER A 4 4.69 -25.00 -22.60
C SER A 4 4.49 -24.87 -21.08
N PRO A 5 5.54 -25.10 -20.28
CA PRO A 5 5.43 -24.94 -18.83
C PRO A 5 4.93 -23.53 -18.52
N ASN A 6 4.13 -23.40 -17.47
CA ASN A 6 3.60 -22.12 -16.95
C ASN A 6 2.52 -21.40 -17.82
N GLN A 7 1.98 -22.02 -18.87
CA GLN A 7 0.91 -21.40 -19.69
C GLN A 7 -0.30 -20.94 -18.86
N LYS A 8 -0.63 -21.63 -17.77
CA LYS A 8 -1.70 -21.22 -16.85
C LYS A 8 -1.41 -19.89 -16.15
N LEU A 9 -0.14 -19.55 -15.99
CA LEU A 9 0.29 -18.30 -15.35
C LEU A 9 0.35 -17.12 -16.33
N LYS A 10 0.24 -17.37 -17.64
CA LYS A 10 0.35 -16.33 -18.67
C LYS A 10 -0.59 -15.15 -18.40
N LEU A 11 -1.88 -15.43 -18.19
CA LEU A 11 -2.89 -14.41 -17.95
C LEU A 11 -2.62 -13.61 -16.67
N LEU A 12 -2.17 -14.27 -15.60
CA LEU A 12 -1.81 -13.62 -14.33
C LEU A 12 -0.60 -12.71 -14.49
N TYR A 13 0.41 -13.15 -15.24
CA TYR A 13 1.56 -12.29 -15.52
C TYR A 13 1.21 -11.13 -16.43
N LEU A 14 0.36 -11.30 -17.43
CA LEU A 14 -0.15 -10.22 -18.26
C LEU A 14 -0.89 -9.18 -17.41
N TYR A 15 -1.79 -9.63 -16.53
CA TYR A 15 -2.48 -8.78 -15.57
C TYR A 15 -1.48 -7.97 -14.74
N GLN A 16 -0.48 -8.63 -14.17
CA GLN A 16 0.55 -7.97 -13.35
C GLN A 16 1.40 -6.98 -14.16
N ILE A 17 1.83 -7.35 -15.35
CA ILE A 17 2.62 -6.49 -16.25
C ILE A 17 1.84 -5.22 -16.58
N LEU A 18 0.58 -5.36 -16.99
CA LEU A 18 -0.28 -4.22 -17.31
C LEU A 18 -0.44 -3.29 -16.13
N LEU A 19 -0.74 -3.81 -14.94
CA LEU A 19 -0.87 -2.98 -13.73
C LEU A 19 0.44 -2.28 -13.33
N GLN A 20 1.57 -2.96 -13.45
CA GLN A 20 2.84 -2.43 -12.98
C GLN A 20 3.55 -1.52 -13.99
N ARG A 21 3.42 -1.82 -15.29
CA ARG A 21 4.25 -1.20 -16.34
C ARG A 21 3.51 -0.18 -17.18
N THR A 22 2.19 -0.07 -17.05
CA THR A 22 1.41 0.80 -17.94
C THR A 22 0.56 1.80 -17.17
N ASP A 23 0.34 2.92 -17.80
CA ASP A 23 -0.66 3.94 -17.49
C ASP A 23 -1.00 4.67 -18.80
N GLU A 24 -1.88 5.68 -18.74
CA GLU A 24 -2.31 6.42 -19.92
C GLU A 24 -1.14 7.05 -20.69
N GLU A 25 -0.09 7.51 -20.02
CA GLU A 25 1.07 8.14 -20.66
C GLU A 25 2.09 7.10 -21.15
N HIS A 26 2.07 5.88 -20.60
CA HIS A 26 3.04 4.81 -20.86
C HIS A 26 2.36 3.52 -21.33
N PRO A 27 1.76 3.52 -22.53
CA PRO A 27 1.20 2.29 -23.12
C PRO A 27 2.31 1.32 -23.52
N ILE A 28 2.01 0.01 -23.49
CA ILE A 28 2.93 -1.06 -23.87
C ILE A 28 2.43 -1.75 -25.15
N THR A 29 3.32 -2.07 -26.07
CA THR A 29 2.99 -2.77 -27.31
C THR A 29 2.91 -4.29 -27.11
N VAL A 30 2.20 -4.99 -27.99
CA VAL A 30 2.13 -6.47 -27.94
C VAL A 30 3.51 -7.14 -28.05
N PRO A 31 4.44 -6.71 -28.92
CA PRO A 31 5.81 -7.25 -28.89
C PRO A 31 6.52 -7.07 -27.55
N GLN A 32 6.35 -5.92 -26.87
CA GLN A 32 6.92 -5.70 -25.55
C GLN A 32 6.27 -6.61 -24.49
N LEU A 33 4.93 -6.84 -24.54
CA LEU A 33 4.25 -7.78 -23.66
C LEU A 33 4.79 -9.20 -23.85
N ILE A 34 5.01 -9.63 -25.09
CA ILE A 34 5.62 -10.93 -25.38
C ILE A 34 7.04 -11.01 -24.79
N GLY A 35 7.86 -9.97 -24.95
CA GLY A 35 9.20 -9.92 -24.35
C GLY A 35 9.15 -10.01 -22.82
N GLU A 36 8.22 -9.32 -22.18
CA GLU A 36 8.03 -9.40 -20.71
C GLU A 36 7.57 -10.80 -20.25
N LEU A 37 6.79 -11.52 -21.05
CA LEU A 37 6.41 -12.89 -20.78
C LEU A 37 7.58 -13.86 -20.99
N ASP A 38 8.38 -13.67 -22.04
CA ASP A 38 9.58 -14.48 -22.31
C ASP A 38 10.60 -14.38 -21.17
N LEU A 39 10.80 -13.19 -20.58
CA LEU A 39 11.64 -13.01 -19.40
C LEU A 39 11.16 -13.84 -18.19
N ARG A 40 9.91 -14.26 -18.18
CA ARG A 40 9.29 -15.11 -17.14
C ARG A 40 9.17 -16.58 -17.57
N GLY A 41 9.83 -16.94 -18.69
CA GLY A 41 9.81 -18.29 -19.25
C GLY A 41 8.49 -18.69 -19.90
N ILE A 42 7.67 -17.73 -20.32
CA ILE A 42 6.38 -17.98 -20.95
C ILE A 42 6.42 -17.54 -22.40
N ARG A 43 6.38 -18.49 -23.32
CA ARG A 43 6.24 -18.22 -24.73
C ARG A 43 4.78 -17.88 -25.08
N ALA A 44 4.58 -16.81 -25.80
CA ALA A 44 3.26 -16.34 -26.22
C ALA A 44 3.27 -15.89 -27.68
N GLU A 45 2.23 -16.26 -28.41
CA GLU A 45 1.99 -15.78 -29.76
C GLU A 45 1.15 -14.50 -29.74
N ARG A 46 1.36 -13.65 -30.73
CA ARG A 46 0.67 -12.35 -30.84
C ARG A 46 -0.86 -12.49 -30.74
N LYS A 47 -1.45 -13.44 -31.48
CA LYS A 47 -2.91 -13.68 -31.48
C LYS A 47 -3.39 -14.03 -30.08
N SER A 48 -2.70 -14.94 -29.41
CA SER A 48 -3.03 -15.37 -28.04
C SER A 48 -2.94 -14.25 -27.02
N VAL A 49 -2.03 -13.26 -27.21
CA VAL A 49 -1.95 -12.09 -26.32
C VAL A 49 -3.17 -11.16 -26.50
N TYR A 50 -3.67 -11.00 -27.73
CA TYR A 50 -4.91 -10.24 -27.95
C TYR A 50 -6.12 -10.91 -27.28
N ASP A 51 -6.24 -12.25 -27.39
CA ASP A 51 -7.31 -13.01 -26.73
C ASP A 51 -7.23 -12.86 -25.20
N ASP A 52 -6.02 -12.88 -24.65
CA ASP A 52 -5.80 -12.68 -23.22
C ASP A 52 -6.14 -11.25 -22.76
N LEU A 53 -5.79 -10.21 -23.55
CA LEU A 53 -6.17 -8.83 -23.25
C LEU A 53 -7.69 -8.65 -23.22
N GLU A 54 -8.39 -9.32 -24.11
CA GLU A 54 -9.86 -9.30 -24.11
C GLU A 54 -10.43 -10.07 -22.92
N ALA A 55 -9.84 -11.21 -22.56
CA ALA A 55 -10.21 -11.93 -21.35
C ALA A 55 -10.03 -11.09 -20.08
N LEU A 56 -8.94 -10.31 -19.98
CA LEU A 56 -8.73 -9.38 -18.88
C LEU A 56 -9.75 -8.25 -18.83
N ARG A 57 -10.22 -7.75 -19.97
CA ARG A 57 -11.33 -6.80 -20.03
C ARG A 57 -12.63 -7.40 -19.51
N LEU A 58 -12.96 -8.60 -19.93
CA LEU A 58 -14.14 -9.33 -19.45
C LEU A 58 -14.05 -9.63 -17.95
N PHE A 59 -12.85 -9.85 -17.43
CA PHE A 59 -12.60 -10.01 -16.00
C PHE A 59 -12.82 -8.71 -15.20
N GLY A 60 -12.83 -7.54 -15.85
CA GLY A 60 -13.08 -6.24 -15.24
C GLY A 60 -11.86 -5.32 -15.16
N LEU A 61 -10.71 -5.71 -15.73
CA LEU A 61 -9.57 -4.81 -15.85
C LEU A 61 -9.81 -3.82 -16.98
N ASP A 62 -9.74 -2.52 -16.72
CA ASP A 62 -9.93 -1.48 -17.74
C ASP A 62 -8.72 -1.40 -18.68
N VAL A 63 -8.57 -2.42 -19.52
CA VAL A 63 -7.52 -2.48 -20.54
C VAL A 63 -7.94 -1.67 -21.74
N GLN A 64 -7.25 -0.58 -22.00
CA GLN A 64 -7.49 0.32 -23.14
C GLN A 64 -6.39 0.20 -24.18
N SER A 65 -6.71 0.58 -25.41
CA SER A 65 -5.75 0.64 -26.51
C SER A 65 -5.61 2.06 -27.02
N ARG A 66 -4.38 2.49 -27.24
CA ARG A 66 -4.06 3.77 -27.86
C ARG A 66 -3.56 3.55 -29.28
N LYS A 67 -4.04 4.37 -30.21
CA LYS A 67 -3.57 4.45 -31.59
C LYS A 67 -2.80 5.76 -31.78
N GLY A 68 -1.97 5.87 -32.79
CA GLY A 68 -1.27 7.11 -33.14
C GLY A 68 0.21 7.14 -32.74
N ARG A 69 0.70 8.25 -32.20
CA ARG A 69 2.13 8.51 -31.98
C ARG A 69 2.81 7.57 -30.97
N SER A 70 2.05 7.05 -30.01
CA SER A 70 2.54 6.08 -29.02
C SER A 70 1.51 4.94 -28.89
N PRO A 71 1.48 4.02 -29.86
CA PRO A 71 0.47 2.96 -29.86
C PRO A 71 0.79 1.90 -28.80
N GLY A 72 -0.26 1.32 -28.22
CA GLY A 72 -0.09 0.26 -27.23
C GLY A 72 -1.32 0.07 -26.36
N TRP A 73 -1.15 -0.75 -25.35
CA TRP A 73 -2.17 -1.13 -24.39
C TRP A 73 -1.80 -0.61 -23.01
N PHE A 74 -2.78 -0.19 -22.24
CA PHE A 74 -2.58 0.33 -20.91
C PHE A 74 -3.81 0.10 -20.03
N VAL A 75 -3.64 0.17 -18.72
CA VAL A 75 -4.73 0.19 -17.75
C VAL A 75 -5.15 1.65 -17.55
N GLY A 76 -6.38 1.98 -17.95
CA GLY A 76 -6.94 3.32 -17.79
C GLY A 76 -7.37 3.54 -16.35
N ARG A 77 -8.50 2.95 -15.95
CA ARG A 77 -9.05 3.10 -14.61
C ARG A 77 -8.33 2.19 -13.61
N ARG A 78 -7.92 2.76 -12.49
CA ARG A 78 -7.34 2.06 -11.34
C ARG A 78 -8.24 2.21 -10.13
N GLU A 79 -7.99 1.41 -9.09
CA GLU A 79 -8.72 1.50 -7.82
C GLU A 79 -8.52 2.85 -7.14
N PHE A 80 -7.30 3.40 -7.24
CA PHE A 80 -6.97 4.74 -6.77
C PHE A 80 -6.43 5.60 -7.91
N GLU A 81 -6.85 6.86 -7.94
CA GLU A 81 -6.25 7.88 -8.78
C GLU A 81 -4.91 8.36 -8.21
N LEU A 82 -4.03 8.86 -9.07
CA LEU A 82 -2.71 9.34 -8.63
C LEU A 82 -2.79 10.47 -7.57
N PRO A 83 -3.71 11.45 -7.66
CA PRO A 83 -3.90 12.46 -6.61
C PRO A 83 -4.30 11.86 -5.26
N GLU A 84 -5.14 10.84 -5.26
CA GLU A 84 -5.56 10.14 -4.04
C GLU A 84 -4.38 9.42 -3.37
N LEU A 85 -3.56 8.72 -4.16
CA LEU A 85 -2.33 8.08 -3.66
C LEU A 85 -1.34 9.11 -3.11
N LYS A 86 -1.19 10.27 -3.75
CA LYS A 86 -0.36 11.38 -3.23
C LYS A 86 -0.85 11.85 -1.87
N LEU A 87 -2.17 12.05 -1.71
CA LEU A 87 -2.76 12.43 -0.43
C LEU A 87 -2.50 11.37 0.65
N LEU A 88 -2.69 10.08 0.34
CA LEU A 88 -2.41 8.98 1.28
C LEU A 88 -0.93 8.95 1.70
N VAL A 89 0.00 9.14 0.77
CA VAL A 89 1.43 9.25 1.06
C VAL A 89 1.71 10.42 1.99
N ASP A 90 1.13 11.59 1.74
CA ASP A 90 1.32 12.78 2.58
C ASP A 90 0.79 12.56 4.01
N VAL A 91 -0.37 11.91 4.16
CA VAL A 91 -0.93 11.53 5.47
C VAL A 91 0.02 10.59 6.22
N VAL A 92 0.56 9.56 5.54
CA VAL A 92 1.53 8.63 6.15
C VAL A 92 2.83 9.36 6.52
N GLN A 93 3.33 10.24 5.65
CA GLN A 93 4.53 11.02 5.92
C GLN A 93 4.35 11.98 7.10
N SER A 94 3.22 12.66 7.18
CA SER A 94 2.94 13.64 8.24
C SER A 94 2.63 13.01 9.60
N SER A 95 2.29 11.73 9.63
CA SER A 95 1.91 11.03 10.86
C SER A 95 3.07 10.90 11.84
N ARG A 96 2.89 11.40 13.08
CA ARG A 96 3.91 11.35 14.14
C ARG A 96 3.92 10.05 14.92
N PHE A 97 2.79 9.35 15.00
CA PHE A 97 2.69 8.13 15.79
C PHE A 97 3.30 6.90 15.11
N ILE A 98 3.58 7.00 13.81
CA ILE A 98 4.20 5.94 13.02
C ILE A 98 5.71 6.19 12.95
N THR A 99 6.52 5.15 13.14
CA THR A 99 7.97 5.24 12.97
C THR A 99 8.33 5.50 11.50
N ARG A 100 9.52 6.07 11.25
CA ARG A 100 10.03 6.28 9.88
C ARG A 100 10.03 4.98 9.09
N LYS A 101 10.57 3.90 9.67
CA LYS A 101 10.62 2.57 9.04
C LYS A 101 9.23 2.06 8.62
N LYS A 102 8.23 2.23 9.49
CA LYS A 102 6.85 1.82 9.20
C LYS A 102 6.21 2.70 8.13
N SER A 103 6.48 4.02 8.14
CA SER A 103 6.02 4.93 7.08
C SER A 103 6.58 4.54 5.72
N ASP A 104 7.89 4.29 5.63
CA ASP A 104 8.53 3.87 4.38
C ASP A 104 7.97 2.54 3.86
N ALA A 105 7.65 1.60 4.77
CA ALA A 105 7.02 0.34 4.40
C ALA A 105 5.57 0.52 3.89
N LEU A 106 4.79 1.43 4.48
CA LEU A 106 3.44 1.75 4.04
C LEU A 106 3.46 2.47 2.69
N ILE A 107 4.35 3.43 2.50
CA ILE A 107 4.49 4.17 1.24
C ILE A 107 4.83 3.20 0.09
N ARG A 108 5.76 2.26 0.28
CA ARG A 108 6.05 1.24 -0.74
C ARG A 108 4.83 0.39 -1.11
N LYS A 109 3.93 0.13 -0.18
CA LYS A 109 2.67 -0.56 -0.47
C LYS A 109 1.72 0.31 -1.30
N LEU A 110 1.62 1.60 -0.99
CA LEU A 110 0.84 2.57 -1.78
C LEU A 110 1.41 2.73 -3.19
N GLU A 111 2.75 2.79 -3.32
CA GLU A 111 3.43 2.81 -4.62
C GLU A 111 3.06 1.60 -5.49
N GLY A 112 2.88 0.42 -4.86
CA GLY A 112 2.45 -0.80 -5.56
C GLY A 112 1.03 -0.76 -6.14
N LEU A 113 0.21 0.22 -5.77
CA LEU A 113 -1.14 0.44 -6.34
C LEU A 113 -1.12 1.29 -7.62
N ALA A 114 0.02 1.92 -7.92
CA ALA A 114 0.24 2.73 -9.11
C ALA A 114 1.09 1.98 -10.15
N SER A 115 1.20 2.53 -11.37
CA SER A 115 2.23 2.08 -12.32
C SER A 115 3.63 2.41 -11.79
N SER A 116 4.66 1.71 -12.27
CA SER A 116 6.06 2.03 -11.93
C SER A 116 6.46 3.46 -12.31
N HIS A 117 5.81 4.03 -13.32
CA HIS A 117 6.03 5.42 -13.76
C HIS A 117 5.38 6.40 -12.78
N GLN A 118 4.14 6.17 -12.40
CA GLN A 118 3.41 6.97 -11.42
C GLN A 118 3.99 6.83 -10.01
N ALA A 119 4.45 5.64 -9.62
CA ALA A 119 5.09 5.38 -8.33
C ALA A 119 6.32 6.27 -8.09
N ARG A 120 7.10 6.58 -9.14
CA ARG A 120 8.22 7.54 -9.04
C ARG A 120 7.77 8.96 -8.66
N GLN A 121 6.54 9.34 -8.99
CA GLN A 121 5.99 10.63 -8.59
C GLN A 121 5.55 10.63 -7.13
N LEU A 122 5.20 9.47 -6.55
CA LEU A 122 4.85 9.33 -5.14
C LEU A 122 6.09 9.43 -4.22
N GLN A 123 7.27 9.09 -4.73
CA GLN A 123 8.54 9.22 -4.01
C GLN A 123 9.04 10.67 -3.90
N ARG A 124 8.44 11.62 -4.60
CA ARG A 124 8.73 13.05 -4.52
C ARG A 124 8.15 13.61 -3.21
N GLN A 125 8.91 13.55 -2.27
CA GLN A 125 9.04 14.04 -0.92
C GLN A 125 8.24 15.29 -0.60
N VAL A 126 7.17 15.13 0.12
CA VAL A 126 6.73 16.19 1.03
C VAL A 126 7.65 16.09 2.26
N TYR A 127 8.64 16.98 2.35
CA TYR A 127 9.42 17.15 3.57
C TYR A 127 8.53 17.81 4.62
N VAL A 128 8.10 17.04 5.58
CA VAL A 128 7.41 17.60 6.75
C VAL A 128 8.47 18.13 7.70
N SER A 129 8.78 19.43 7.57
CA SER A 129 9.75 20.12 8.42
C SER A 129 9.37 20.01 9.91
N GLY A 130 10.35 19.73 10.76
CA GLY A 130 10.22 19.82 12.22
C GLY A 130 9.39 18.72 12.91
N ARG A 131 8.99 17.66 12.23
CA ARG A 131 8.20 16.57 12.84
C ARG A 131 9.06 15.36 13.19
N VAL A 132 9.37 15.20 14.48
CA VAL A 132 9.99 13.98 14.99
C VAL A 132 8.95 12.85 14.98
N LYS A 133 9.21 11.79 14.23
CA LYS A 133 8.39 10.57 14.23
C LYS A 133 8.60 9.76 15.50
N ALA A 134 7.61 8.95 15.88
CA ALA A 134 7.75 8.02 16.99
C ALA A 134 8.93 7.06 16.75
N MET A 135 9.67 6.78 17.81
CA MET A 135 10.77 5.80 17.79
C MET A 135 10.27 4.39 18.18
N ASN A 136 9.06 4.28 18.69
CA ASN A 136 8.51 3.04 19.22
C ASN A 136 7.42 2.45 18.31
N GLU A 137 7.72 1.36 17.64
CA GLU A 137 6.76 0.65 16.77
C GLU A 137 5.60 0.02 17.55
N SER A 138 5.74 -0.19 18.88
CA SER A 138 4.67 -0.79 19.68
C SER A 138 3.40 0.08 19.73
N ILE A 139 3.51 1.38 19.50
CA ILE A 139 2.37 2.30 19.49
C ILE A 139 1.36 1.87 18.42
N TYR A 140 1.81 1.58 17.22
CA TYR A 140 0.96 1.12 16.13
C TYR A 140 0.16 -0.14 16.50
N TYR A 141 0.85 -1.16 17.06
CA TYR A 141 0.21 -2.40 17.48
C TYR A 141 -0.69 -2.23 18.72
N ASN A 142 -0.36 -1.28 19.60
CA ASN A 142 -1.22 -0.99 20.76
C ASN A 142 -2.54 -0.33 20.32
N VAL A 143 -2.51 0.56 19.35
CA VAL A 143 -3.72 1.16 18.77
C VAL A 143 -4.60 0.07 18.13
N ASP A 144 -4.01 -0.87 17.39
CA ASP A 144 -4.73 -1.99 16.80
C ASP A 144 -5.40 -2.87 17.86
N LYS A 145 -4.68 -3.21 18.97
CA LYS A 145 -5.26 -3.95 20.10
C LYS A 145 -6.41 -3.21 20.77
N LEU A 146 -6.32 -1.87 20.86
CA LEU A 146 -7.42 -1.06 21.39
C LEU A 146 -8.65 -1.11 20.50
N HIS A 147 -8.48 -1.00 19.18
CA HIS A 147 -9.58 -1.19 18.23
C HIS A 147 -10.22 -2.57 18.32
N ALA A 148 -9.41 -3.61 18.43
CA ALA A 148 -9.90 -4.98 18.59
C ALA A 148 -10.70 -5.15 19.90
N ALA A 149 -10.22 -4.57 21.01
CA ALA A 149 -10.91 -4.60 22.29
C ALA A 149 -12.25 -3.85 22.25
N LEU A 150 -12.27 -2.67 21.62
CA LEU A 150 -13.49 -1.88 21.38
C LEU A 150 -14.52 -2.67 20.58
N SER A 151 -14.11 -3.25 19.45
CA SER A 151 -15.00 -4.04 18.59
C SER A 151 -15.55 -5.27 19.30
N ALA A 152 -14.73 -5.92 20.14
CA ALA A 152 -15.12 -7.09 20.93
C ALA A 152 -15.82 -6.74 22.25
N ARG A 153 -15.98 -5.46 22.60
CA ARG A 153 -16.53 -4.97 23.88
C ARG A 153 -15.82 -5.60 25.09
N LYS A 154 -14.50 -5.71 25.04
CA LYS A 154 -13.68 -6.33 26.09
C LYS A 154 -12.92 -5.29 26.88
N SER A 155 -12.79 -5.53 28.18
CA SER A 155 -11.89 -4.78 29.05
C SER A 155 -10.42 -5.05 28.67
N ILE A 156 -9.57 -4.07 28.88
CA ILE A 156 -8.14 -4.15 28.65
C ILE A 156 -7.37 -3.91 29.96
N THR A 157 -6.16 -4.42 30.02
CA THR A 157 -5.23 -4.10 31.10
C THR A 157 -3.94 -3.52 30.55
N PHE A 158 -3.45 -2.47 31.19
CA PHE A 158 -2.20 -1.81 30.79
C PHE A 158 -1.44 -1.28 32.01
N ARG A 159 -0.16 -0.96 31.83
CA ARG A 159 0.66 -0.22 32.79
C ARG A 159 0.87 1.18 32.28
N TYR A 160 0.67 2.17 33.13
CA TYR A 160 0.91 3.56 32.83
C TYR A 160 2.32 3.97 33.28
N PHE A 161 3.06 4.69 32.46
CA PHE A 161 4.37 5.18 32.78
C PHE A 161 4.55 6.63 32.32
N ASP A 162 5.39 7.35 33.02
CA ASP A 162 5.93 8.65 32.63
C ASP A 162 7.42 8.50 32.31
N TYR A 163 8.02 9.50 31.72
CA TYR A 163 9.47 9.57 31.55
C TYR A 163 10.07 10.50 32.60
N ASP A 164 11.15 10.05 33.26
CA ASP A 164 11.95 10.89 34.10
C ASP A 164 12.82 11.88 33.29
N MET A 165 13.55 12.76 33.96
CA MET A 165 14.47 13.72 33.33
C MET A 165 15.58 13.06 32.52
N ARG A 166 15.91 11.79 32.81
CA ARG A 166 16.90 10.98 32.10
C ARG A 166 16.26 10.11 30.99
N ARG A 167 14.96 10.32 30.71
CA ARG A 167 14.17 9.57 29.73
C ARG A 167 14.00 8.07 30.05
N ASN A 168 14.13 7.66 31.30
CA ASN A 168 13.77 6.31 31.74
C ASN A 168 12.28 6.24 32.01
N LYS A 169 11.70 5.06 31.78
CA LYS A 169 10.27 4.80 32.05
C LYS A 169 10.07 4.62 33.55
N VAL A 170 9.26 5.46 34.15
CA VAL A 170 8.82 5.35 35.55
C VAL A 170 7.35 4.94 35.57
N PHE A 171 7.10 3.74 36.05
CA PHE A 171 5.72 3.23 36.08
C PHE A 171 4.95 3.82 37.26
N ARG A 172 3.74 4.32 37.00
CA ARG A 172 2.81 4.76 38.04
C ARG A 172 2.31 3.57 38.87
N ARG A 173 1.94 3.83 40.10
CA ARG A 173 1.45 2.83 41.08
C ARG A 173 2.37 1.60 41.14
N GLU A 174 3.66 1.80 41.22
CA GLU A 174 4.64 0.70 41.34
C GLU A 174 4.53 -0.35 40.22
N GLY A 175 4.04 0.03 39.05
CA GLY A 175 3.88 -0.86 37.91
C GLY A 175 2.62 -1.73 37.94
N ARG A 176 1.69 -1.50 38.87
CA ARG A 176 0.38 -2.20 38.90
C ARG A 176 -0.39 -1.95 37.60
N ARG A 177 -1.14 -2.94 37.17
CA ARG A 177 -1.97 -2.84 35.98
C ARG A 177 -3.27 -2.10 36.27
N TYR A 178 -3.64 -1.23 35.35
CA TYR A 178 -4.97 -0.63 35.28
C TYR A 178 -5.86 -1.54 34.45
N ALA A 179 -7.07 -1.81 34.90
CA ALA A 179 -8.10 -2.50 34.14
C ALA A 179 -9.21 -1.49 33.83
N VAL A 180 -9.55 -1.34 32.55
CA VAL A 180 -10.58 -0.42 32.08
C VAL A 180 -11.37 -1.00 30.93
N SER A 181 -12.60 -0.53 30.77
CA SER A 181 -13.46 -0.87 29.62
C SER A 181 -13.44 0.31 28.64
N PRO A 182 -12.77 0.18 27.48
CA PRO A 182 -12.69 1.27 26.53
C PRO A 182 -14.04 1.52 25.85
N TYR A 183 -14.44 2.79 25.76
CA TYR A 183 -15.63 3.24 25.03
C TYR A 183 -15.32 3.75 23.64
N GLY A 184 -14.13 4.32 23.44
CA GLY A 184 -13.75 4.91 22.17
C GLY A 184 -12.31 5.35 22.12
N LEU A 185 -11.84 5.64 20.91
CA LEU A 185 -10.57 6.30 20.65
C LEU A 185 -10.85 7.64 19.98
N ILE A 186 -10.25 8.69 20.52
CA ILE A 186 -10.29 10.03 19.94
C ILE A 186 -8.95 10.32 19.30
N TRP A 187 -8.99 10.66 18.01
CA TRP A 187 -7.82 11.21 17.32
C TRP A 187 -7.79 12.74 17.50
N ASN A 188 -6.78 13.24 18.13
CA ASN A 188 -6.58 14.69 18.25
C ASN A 188 -5.17 15.07 17.77
N SER A 189 -5.13 15.83 16.71
CA SER A 189 -3.94 16.35 16.03
C SER A 189 -2.92 15.28 15.62
N VAL A 190 -2.32 14.57 16.55
CA VAL A 190 -1.25 13.59 16.27
C VAL A 190 -1.25 12.40 17.24
N ASN A 191 -2.17 12.36 18.18
CA ASN A 191 -2.24 11.35 19.23
C ASN A 191 -3.61 10.69 19.28
N TYR A 192 -3.62 9.40 19.66
CA TYR A 192 -4.83 8.73 20.10
C TYR A 192 -5.03 8.90 21.59
N TYR A 193 -6.24 9.25 21.96
CA TYR A 193 -6.70 9.28 23.34
C TYR A 193 -7.79 8.22 23.52
N MET A 194 -7.64 7.40 24.52
CA MET A 194 -8.63 6.38 24.88
C MET A 194 -9.61 6.99 25.89
N VAL A 195 -10.89 6.82 25.62
CA VAL A 195 -11.99 7.10 26.55
C VAL A 195 -12.40 5.77 27.18
N ALA A 196 -12.42 5.69 28.52
CA ALA A 196 -12.75 4.48 29.26
C ALA A 196 -13.39 4.84 30.61
#